data_e088992c1dcd793ecc061e4d1a1deff0
#
_entry.id   e088992c1dcd793ecc061e4d1a1deff0
#
_cell.length_a   1.000
_cell.length_b   1.000
_cell.length_c   1.000
_cell.angle_alpha   90.00
_cell.angle_beta   90.00
_cell.angle_gamma   90.00
#
_symmetry.space_group_name_H-M   'P 1'
#
loop_
_entity.id
_entity.type
_entity.pdbx_description
1 polymer ?
#
loop_
_entity_poly.entity_id
_entity_poly.type
_entity_poly.pdbx_seq_one_letter_code
_entity_poly.pdbx_strand_id
1 'polypeptide(L)'
;MNQIQLKHSVRLNLRAGGRFSILYGVINLEGKQYKINTGIKLFPYQWNVKKQTAIISNLQSKLDNHNSAEANKEIEAIRKRLQLVEDKARQFLYKSNSELLEALKVAIQPSRERSLKDQLLEIASKSSNRKSQTYAVNAFFEFAGSGSQINKEAITEFGKYLISKGKAYSTAGNYQILICFLLSKVGISTEGYTKIKDSRSITERKQKQVTLTKEEIQSLEALTDLPYRERITRDIFLLQCSTGQRLSDMDKIILGNYEVLKEEKDIKVISFHNQKTKERVYIPINKKDQALALKLKKQRDILEILNSSTFNYKLRKLCKLAGIISPVTYKDKEGNLITLPKCDLVHSHSARHSFITNSFNAGLSKEDITLITGHTSTDMLDKHYLHECKTTISTRLLTSFSTT
;
A
#
# COMPACT_ATOMS: atom_id res chain seq x y z
N MET A 1 -35.13 -51.67 -5.10
CA MET A 1 -34.46 -50.41 -5.38
C MET A 1 -33.61 -50.61 -6.63
N ASN A 2 -33.94 -49.96 -7.75
CA ASN A 2 -33.17 -50.11 -8.98
C ASN A 2 -31.78 -49.47 -8.74
N GLN A 3 -30.74 -50.30 -8.76
CA GLN A 3 -29.34 -49.87 -8.70
C GLN A 3 -29.03 -49.10 -10.00
N ILE A 4 -28.97 -47.79 -9.92
CA ILE A 4 -28.58 -46.93 -11.04
C ILE A 4 -27.08 -47.08 -11.27
N GLN A 5 -26.69 -47.77 -12.34
CA GLN A 5 -25.31 -47.85 -12.77
C GLN A 5 -24.90 -46.53 -13.40
N LEU A 6 -24.20 -45.68 -12.67
CA LEU A 6 -23.77 -44.35 -13.14
C LEU A 6 -22.66 -44.52 -14.18
N LYS A 7 -22.99 -44.30 -15.47
CA LYS A 7 -22.00 -44.34 -16.58
C LYS A 7 -21.27 -43.02 -16.66
N HIS A 8 -19.98 -43.04 -16.34
CA HIS A 8 -19.11 -41.90 -16.50
C HIS A 8 -17.77 -42.30 -17.11
N SER A 9 -17.07 -41.35 -17.71
CA SER A 9 -15.67 -41.49 -18.11
C SER A 9 -14.92 -40.17 -17.89
N VAL A 10 -13.67 -40.26 -17.51
CA VAL A 10 -12.80 -39.10 -17.30
C VAL A 10 -11.55 -39.24 -18.14
N ARG A 11 -11.18 -38.19 -18.86
CA ARG A 11 -9.96 -38.12 -19.66
C ARG A 11 -9.26 -36.80 -19.39
N LEU A 12 -7.93 -36.80 -19.41
CA LEU A 12 -7.15 -35.57 -19.39
C LEU A 12 -6.90 -35.13 -20.84
N ASN A 13 -7.15 -33.86 -21.14
CA ASN A 13 -7.01 -33.33 -22.48
C ASN A 13 -6.33 -31.96 -22.46
N LEU A 14 -5.30 -31.79 -23.28
CA LEU A 14 -4.60 -30.53 -23.43
C LEU A 14 -5.32 -29.66 -24.46
N ARG A 15 -5.77 -28.48 -24.07
CA ARG A 15 -6.38 -27.53 -24.99
C ARG A 15 -5.29 -26.63 -25.57
N ALA A 16 -5.08 -26.72 -26.88
CA ALA A 16 -4.18 -25.83 -27.60
C ALA A 16 -4.65 -24.37 -27.46
N GLY A 17 -3.77 -23.49 -27.08
CA GLY A 17 -4.03 -22.07 -26.90
C GLY A 17 -2.74 -21.34 -26.56
N GLY A 18 -2.16 -20.62 -27.54
CA GLY A 18 -0.98 -19.80 -27.33
C GLY A 18 0.29 -20.58 -26.99
N ARG A 19 1.21 -19.91 -26.29
CA ARG A 19 2.55 -20.42 -25.96
C ARG A 19 2.50 -21.56 -24.93
N PHE A 20 1.56 -21.50 -23.98
CA PHE A 20 1.27 -22.56 -23.01
C PHE A 20 -0.17 -23.05 -23.16
N SER A 21 -0.36 -24.35 -23.03
CA SER A 21 -1.66 -24.98 -23.06
C SER A 21 -2.06 -25.48 -21.68
N ILE A 22 -3.35 -25.41 -21.34
CA ILE A 22 -3.88 -25.85 -20.05
C ILE A 22 -4.40 -27.30 -20.22
N LEU A 23 -4.05 -28.16 -19.28
CA LEU A 23 -4.61 -29.49 -19.18
C LEU A 23 -6.00 -29.44 -18.53
N TYR A 24 -7.00 -30.06 -19.16
CA TYR A 24 -8.37 -30.16 -18.65
C TYR A 24 -8.71 -31.62 -18.34
N GLY A 25 -9.39 -31.83 -17.22
CA GLY A 25 -10.14 -33.06 -16.98
C GLY A 25 -11.48 -32.96 -17.71
N VAL A 26 -11.73 -33.89 -18.62
CA VAL A 26 -12.97 -33.99 -19.39
C VAL A 26 -13.80 -35.12 -18.80
N ILE A 27 -14.92 -34.76 -18.16
CA ILE A 27 -15.88 -35.71 -17.59
C ILE A 27 -17.04 -35.87 -18.60
N ASN A 28 -17.31 -37.11 -18.99
CA ASN A 28 -18.55 -37.44 -19.71
C ASN A 28 -19.47 -38.17 -18.73
N LEU A 29 -20.64 -37.62 -18.48
CA LEU A 29 -21.63 -38.17 -17.57
C LEU A 29 -23.00 -38.04 -18.21
N GLU A 30 -23.71 -39.15 -18.45
CA GLU A 30 -25.03 -39.20 -19.08
C GLU A 30 -25.12 -38.41 -20.39
N GLY A 31 -24.13 -38.56 -21.27
CA GLY A 31 -24.09 -37.85 -22.55
C GLY A 31 -23.70 -36.39 -22.50
N LYS A 32 -23.55 -35.83 -21.31
CA LYS A 32 -23.06 -34.45 -21.12
C LYS A 32 -21.56 -34.42 -20.84
N GLN A 33 -20.88 -33.45 -21.44
CA GLN A 33 -19.44 -33.25 -21.27
C GLN A 33 -19.17 -32.03 -20.40
N TYR A 34 -18.33 -32.24 -19.37
CA TYR A 34 -17.87 -31.19 -18.47
C TYR A 34 -16.35 -31.07 -18.57
N LYS A 35 -15.82 -29.85 -18.66
CA LYS A 35 -14.40 -29.56 -18.76
C LYS A 35 -13.94 -28.84 -17.51
N ILE A 36 -13.03 -29.43 -16.75
CA ILE A 36 -12.51 -28.91 -15.50
C ILE A 36 -11.04 -28.57 -15.71
N ASN A 37 -10.65 -27.35 -15.39
CA ASN A 37 -9.27 -26.89 -15.46
C ASN A 37 -8.44 -27.57 -14.35
N THR A 38 -7.36 -28.28 -14.69
CA THR A 38 -6.51 -28.94 -13.69
C THR A 38 -5.51 -27.98 -13.06
N GLY A 39 -5.29 -26.78 -13.63
CA GLY A 39 -4.21 -25.87 -13.25
C GLY A 39 -2.85 -26.21 -13.88
N ILE A 40 -2.70 -27.40 -14.46
CA ILE A 40 -1.44 -27.86 -15.08
C ILE A 40 -1.27 -27.18 -16.44
N LYS A 41 -0.10 -26.55 -16.64
CA LYS A 41 0.27 -25.89 -17.90
C LYS A 41 1.45 -26.61 -18.54
N LEU A 42 1.29 -26.96 -19.81
CA LEU A 42 2.30 -27.66 -20.60
C LEU A 42 2.42 -27.01 -21.98
N PHE A 43 3.58 -27.11 -22.60
CA PHE A 43 3.67 -26.86 -24.04
C PHE A 43 3.03 -28.03 -24.81
N PRO A 44 2.44 -27.79 -26.01
CA PRO A 44 1.80 -28.85 -26.78
C PRO A 44 2.69 -30.06 -27.04
N TYR A 45 4.00 -29.84 -27.28
CA TYR A 45 4.97 -30.90 -27.52
C TYR A 45 5.33 -31.73 -26.29
N GLN A 46 5.01 -31.23 -25.08
CA GLN A 46 5.22 -31.94 -23.83
C GLN A 46 4.12 -32.95 -23.47
N TRP A 47 3.05 -33.04 -24.27
CA TRP A 47 1.88 -33.84 -23.93
C TRP A 47 1.74 -35.10 -24.80
N ASN A 48 1.72 -36.26 -24.17
CA ASN A 48 1.41 -37.52 -24.84
C ASN A 48 -0.08 -37.88 -24.67
N VAL A 49 -0.84 -37.67 -25.74
CA VAL A 49 -2.30 -37.89 -25.75
C VAL A 49 -2.67 -39.35 -25.49
N LYS A 50 -1.89 -40.33 -26.03
CA LYS A 50 -2.16 -41.75 -25.85
C LYS A 50 -1.89 -42.23 -24.43
N LYS A 51 -0.76 -41.85 -23.87
CA LYS A 51 -0.36 -42.21 -22.51
C LYS A 51 -0.99 -41.31 -21.45
N GLN A 52 -1.51 -40.16 -21.86
CA GLN A 52 -2.05 -39.10 -20.96
C GLN A 52 -1.03 -38.68 -19.88
N THR A 53 0.20 -38.46 -20.28
CA THR A 53 1.31 -38.06 -19.43
C THR A 53 2.12 -36.95 -20.10
N ALA A 54 2.80 -36.14 -19.30
CA ALA A 54 3.80 -35.22 -19.83
C ALA A 54 5.07 -35.99 -20.26
N ILE A 55 5.65 -35.58 -21.39
CA ILE A 55 6.80 -36.23 -22.00
C ILE A 55 8.09 -35.77 -21.30
N ILE A 56 8.93 -36.72 -20.95
CA ILE A 56 10.31 -36.49 -20.47
C ILE A 56 11.24 -37.16 -21.47
N SER A 57 12.16 -36.43 -22.09
CA SER A 57 13.08 -36.96 -23.08
C SER A 57 14.39 -36.16 -23.11
N ASN A 58 15.46 -36.85 -23.59
CA ASN A 58 16.78 -36.21 -23.78
C ASN A 58 16.79 -35.13 -24.88
N LEU A 59 15.70 -35.00 -25.64
CA LEU A 59 15.53 -33.99 -26.70
C LEU A 59 14.94 -32.70 -26.16
N GLN A 60 14.51 -32.68 -24.90
CA GLN A 60 13.95 -31.52 -24.23
C GLN A 60 14.98 -30.82 -23.32
N SER A 61 14.78 -29.52 -23.08
CA SER A 61 15.61 -28.78 -22.12
C SER A 61 15.47 -29.35 -20.70
N LYS A 62 16.48 -29.12 -19.84
CA LYS A 62 16.39 -29.50 -18.41
C LYS A 62 15.18 -28.88 -17.72
N LEU A 63 14.84 -27.64 -18.07
CA LEU A 63 13.67 -26.94 -17.51
C LEU A 63 12.35 -27.59 -17.98
N ASP A 64 12.23 -27.93 -19.25
CA ASP A 64 11.04 -28.60 -19.78
C ASP A 64 10.85 -30.00 -19.17
N ASN A 65 11.90 -30.73 -18.98
CA ASN A 65 11.87 -32.04 -18.30
C ASN A 65 11.46 -31.89 -16.83
N HIS A 66 11.95 -30.85 -16.15
CA HIS A 66 11.53 -30.56 -14.77
C HIS A 66 10.04 -30.23 -14.72
N ASN A 67 9.55 -29.36 -15.59
CA ASN A 67 8.13 -29.02 -15.68
C ASN A 67 7.26 -30.22 -16.01
N SER A 68 7.72 -31.09 -16.93
CA SER A 68 7.04 -32.35 -17.27
C SER A 68 6.99 -33.33 -16.10
N ALA A 69 8.07 -33.40 -15.31
CA ALA A 69 8.14 -34.26 -14.11
C ALA A 69 7.15 -33.79 -13.03
N GLU A 70 7.10 -32.48 -12.75
CA GLU A 70 6.13 -31.89 -11.80
C GLU A 70 4.68 -32.09 -12.29
N ALA A 71 4.41 -31.87 -13.57
CA ALA A 71 3.10 -32.11 -14.17
C ALA A 71 2.67 -33.59 -14.02
N ASN A 72 3.59 -34.55 -14.22
CA ASN A 72 3.31 -35.97 -14.05
C ASN A 72 2.99 -36.33 -12.59
N LYS A 73 3.64 -35.71 -11.60
CA LYS A 73 3.29 -35.91 -10.17
C LYS A 73 1.87 -35.46 -9.89
N GLU A 74 1.49 -34.26 -10.40
CA GLU A 74 0.12 -33.74 -10.25
C GLU A 74 -0.92 -34.60 -10.97
N ILE A 75 -0.62 -35.07 -12.18
CA ILE A 75 -1.48 -35.98 -12.95
C ILE A 75 -1.68 -37.30 -12.17
N GLU A 76 -0.66 -37.86 -11.59
CA GLU A 76 -0.75 -39.06 -10.79
C GLU A 76 -1.60 -38.88 -9.53
N ALA A 77 -1.47 -37.71 -8.87
CA ALA A 77 -2.30 -37.37 -7.74
C ALA A 77 -3.80 -37.21 -8.16
N ILE A 78 -4.09 -36.64 -9.32
CA ILE A 78 -5.45 -36.57 -9.89
C ILE A 78 -5.97 -38.00 -10.13
N ARG A 79 -5.20 -38.89 -10.73
CA ARG A 79 -5.60 -40.27 -10.99
C ARG A 79 -5.94 -41.03 -9.71
N LYS A 80 -5.13 -40.90 -8.67
CA LYS A 80 -5.39 -41.54 -7.37
C LYS A 80 -6.72 -41.05 -6.77
N ARG A 81 -7.01 -39.75 -6.84
CA ARG A 81 -8.28 -39.19 -6.35
C ARG A 81 -9.46 -39.67 -7.20
N LEU A 82 -9.32 -39.71 -8.52
CA LEU A 82 -10.36 -40.21 -9.41
C LEU A 82 -10.66 -41.72 -9.13
N GLN A 83 -9.62 -42.53 -8.89
CA GLN A 83 -9.80 -43.90 -8.51
C GLN A 83 -10.63 -44.09 -7.25
N LEU A 84 -10.40 -43.23 -6.22
CA LEU A 84 -11.21 -43.28 -4.99
C LEU A 84 -12.68 -42.90 -5.26
N VAL A 85 -12.94 -41.94 -6.17
CA VAL A 85 -14.31 -41.60 -6.56
C VAL A 85 -14.97 -42.73 -7.33
N GLU A 86 -14.24 -43.38 -8.25
CA GLU A 86 -14.72 -44.55 -9.02
C GLU A 86 -15.04 -45.73 -8.11
N ASP A 87 -14.18 -46.03 -7.13
CA ASP A 87 -14.41 -47.10 -6.17
C ASP A 87 -15.65 -46.89 -5.33
N LYS A 88 -15.89 -45.62 -4.88
CA LYS A 88 -17.13 -45.23 -4.22
C LYS A 88 -18.35 -45.33 -5.13
N ALA A 89 -18.20 -44.96 -6.40
CA ALA A 89 -19.31 -45.07 -7.39
C ALA A 89 -19.70 -46.52 -7.62
N ARG A 90 -18.71 -47.45 -7.70
CA ARG A 90 -18.94 -48.91 -7.82
C ARG A 90 -19.65 -49.50 -6.59
N GLN A 91 -19.44 -48.90 -5.43
CA GLN A 91 -20.09 -49.28 -4.17
C GLN A 91 -21.45 -48.59 -3.99
N PHE A 92 -21.95 -47.89 -5.02
CA PHE A 92 -23.24 -47.15 -4.99
C PHE A 92 -23.37 -46.14 -3.87
N LEU A 93 -22.25 -45.50 -3.45
CA LEU A 93 -22.23 -44.57 -2.35
C LEU A 93 -22.70 -43.15 -2.74
N TYR A 94 -22.88 -42.85 -4.01
CA TYR A 94 -23.44 -41.59 -4.50
C TYR A 94 -24.96 -41.70 -4.73
N LYS A 95 -25.71 -40.73 -4.18
CA LYS A 95 -27.16 -40.70 -4.25
C LYS A 95 -27.71 -40.15 -5.59
N SER A 96 -26.90 -39.39 -6.30
CA SER A 96 -27.29 -38.76 -7.57
C SER A 96 -26.08 -38.51 -8.47
N ASN A 97 -26.36 -38.30 -9.77
CA ASN A 97 -25.35 -37.89 -10.75
C ASN A 97 -24.75 -36.51 -10.45
N SER A 98 -25.50 -35.64 -9.80
CA SER A 98 -25.01 -34.34 -9.36
C SER A 98 -23.93 -34.49 -8.28
N GLU A 99 -24.13 -35.37 -7.32
CA GLU A 99 -23.16 -35.67 -6.24
C GLU A 99 -21.91 -36.32 -6.83
N LEU A 100 -22.04 -37.29 -7.72
CA LEU A 100 -20.92 -37.90 -8.43
C LEU A 100 -20.16 -36.85 -9.27
N LEU A 101 -20.85 -35.96 -9.97
CA LEU A 101 -20.23 -34.91 -10.78
C LEU A 101 -19.38 -33.96 -9.89
N GLU A 102 -19.89 -33.56 -8.75
CA GLU A 102 -19.15 -32.70 -7.83
C GLU A 102 -17.91 -33.45 -7.26
N ALA A 103 -18.05 -34.72 -6.91
CA ALA A 103 -16.92 -35.53 -6.46
C ALA A 103 -15.85 -35.67 -7.55
N LEU A 104 -16.23 -35.88 -8.81
CA LEU A 104 -15.31 -35.92 -9.94
C LEU A 104 -14.64 -34.57 -10.21
N LYS A 105 -15.36 -33.45 -10.08
CA LYS A 105 -14.78 -32.11 -10.20
C LYS A 105 -13.75 -31.86 -9.12
N VAL A 106 -14.06 -32.19 -7.88
CA VAL A 106 -13.13 -32.08 -6.75
C VAL A 106 -11.91 -32.98 -6.92
N ALA A 107 -12.07 -34.17 -7.48
CA ALA A 107 -10.94 -35.07 -7.74
C ALA A 107 -9.98 -34.54 -8.80
N ILE A 108 -10.50 -33.89 -9.85
CA ILE A 108 -9.70 -33.31 -10.94
C ILE A 108 -9.05 -32.00 -10.47
N GLN A 109 -9.82 -31.16 -9.88
CA GLN A 109 -9.40 -29.90 -9.27
C GLN A 109 -9.83 -29.94 -7.82
N PRO A 110 -9.03 -30.62 -6.95
CA PRO A 110 -9.29 -30.49 -5.53
C PRO A 110 -9.34 -28.99 -5.27
N SER A 111 -10.31 -28.58 -4.46
CA SER A 111 -10.18 -27.27 -3.84
C SER A 111 -8.75 -27.26 -3.32
N ARG A 112 -7.82 -26.60 -4.02
CA ARG A 112 -6.48 -26.35 -3.48
C ARG A 112 -6.81 -25.79 -2.11
N GLU A 113 -6.44 -26.50 -1.05
CA GLU A 113 -6.31 -25.82 0.22
C GLU A 113 -5.44 -24.64 -0.14
N ARG A 114 -6.09 -23.48 -0.24
CA ARG A 114 -5.42 -22.28 -0.72
C ARG A 114 -4.24 -22.15 0.20
N SER A 115 -3.03 -22.15 -0.36
CA SER A 115 -1.86 -21.99 0.49
C SER A 115 -2.12 -20.81 1.39
N LEU A 116 -1.66 -20.83 2.61
CA LEU A 116 -1.87 -19.70 3.52
C LEU A 116 -1.45 -18.37 2.85
N LYS A 117 -0.37 -18.41 2.05
CA LYS A 117 0.05 -17.28 1.23
C LYS A 117 -1.05 -16.78 0.30
N ASP A 118 -1.73 -17.68 -0.42
CA ASP A 118 -2.79 -17.32 -1.36
C ASP A 118 -4.02 -16.75 -0.64
N GLN A 119 -4.37 -17.29 0.53
CA GLN A 119 -5.43 -16.76 1.37
C GLN A 119 -5.13 -15.33 1.83
N LEU A 120 -3.90 -15.07 2.31
CA LEU A 120 -3.48 -13.74 2.75
C LEU A 120 -3.41 -12.75 1.57
N LEU A 121 -2.94 -13.17 0.40
CA LEU A 121 -2.92 -12.34 -0.81
C LEU A 121 -4.33 -11.99 -1.30
N GLU A 122 -5.28 -12.91 -1.20
CA GLU A 122 -6.68 -12.63 -1.53
C GLU A 122 -7.28 -11.57 -0.61
N ILE A 123 -7.06 -11.70 0.71
CA ILE A 123 -7.52 -10.70 1.69
C ILE A 123 -6.86 -9.34 1.40
N ALA A 124 -5.55 -9.33 1.16
CA ALA A 124 -4.80 -8.13 0.82
C ALA A 124 -5.33 -7.44 -0.45
N SER A 125 -5.77 -8.21 -1.46
CA SER A 125 -6.28 -7.68 -2.73
C SER A 125 -7.52 -6.81 -2.57
N LYS A 126 -8.35 -7.10 -1.57
CA LYS A 126 -9.61 -6.39 -1.26
C LYS A 126 -9.41 -5.16 -0.35
N SER A 127 -8.17 -4.94 0.11
CA SER A 127 -7.85 -3.86 1.05
C SER A 127 -7.50 -2.56 0.34
N SER A 128 -7.86 -1.42 0.95
CA SER A 128 -7.38 -0.09 0.54
C SER A 128 -5.85 0.04 0.64
N ASN A 129 -5.19 -0.77 1.50
CA ASN A 129 -3.74 -0.83 1.68
C ASN A 129 -3.09 -1.98 0.91
N ARG A 130 -3.70 -2.39 -0.22
CA ARG A 130 -3.31 -3.57 -1.02
C ARG A 130 -1.81 -3.66 -1.30
N LYS A 131 -1.18 -2.57 -1.76
CA LYS A 131 0.25 -2.58 -2.15
C LYS A 131 1.16 -2.97 -0.98
N SER A 132 0.96 -2.35 0.18
CA SER A 132 1.78 -2.63 1.37
C SER A 132 1.51 -4.01 1.94
N GLN A 133 0.26 -4.45 1.96
CA GLN A 133 -0.11 -5.79 2.44
C GLN A 133 0.44 -6.89 1.51
N THR A 134 0.30 -6.74 0.19
CA THR A 134 0.87 -7.68 -0.79
C THR A 134 2.39 -7.78 -0.65
N TYR A 135 3.07 -6.64 -0.49
CA TYR A 135 4.52 -6.65 -0.26
C TYR A 135 4.87 -7.37 1.06
N ALA A 136 4.16 -7.07 2.15
CA ALA A 136 4.40 -7.70 3.44
C ALA A 136 4.23 -9.23 3.37
N VAL A 137 3.17 -9.71 2.70
CA VAL A 137 2.93 -11.15 2.51
C VAL A 137 4.07 -11.79 1.71
N ASN A 138 4.44 -11.21 0.56
CA ASN A 138 5.50 -11.78 -0.26
C ASN A 138 6.84 -11.80 0.47
N ALA A 139 7.22 -10.72 1.15
CA ALA A 139 8.45 -10.66 1.93
C ALA A 139 8.45 -11.63 3.12
N PHE A 140 7.29 -11.85 3.75
CA PHE A 140 7.17 -12.80 4.85
C PHE A 140 7.36 -14.24 4.37
N PHE A 141 6.74 -14.64 3.28
CA PHE A 141 6.91 -15.99 2.74
C PHE A 141 8.25 -16.20 2.03
N GLU A 142 8.93 -15.14 1.58
CA GLU A 142 10.34 -15.20 1.16
C GLU A 142 11.25 -15.51 2.35
N PHE A 143 10.99 -14.90 3.50
CA PHE A 143 11.72 -15.13 4.74
C PHE A 143 11.43 -16.52 5.35
N ALA A 144 10.14 -16.84 5.56
CA ALA A 144 9.72 -18.03 6.29
C ALA A 144 9.75 -19.33 5.47
N GLY A 145 9.68 -19.23 4.12
CA GLY A 145 9.45 -20.40 3.27
C GLY A 145 8.01 -20.93 3.33
N SER A 146 7.69 -21.84 2.39
CA SER A 146 6.30 -22.31 2.22
C SER A 146 5.82 -23.32 3.27
N GLY A 147 6.68 -23.86 4.11
CA GLY A 147 6.38 -24.93 5.09
C GLY A 147 6.68 -24.58 6.55
N SER A 148 7.07 -23.36 6.85
CA SER A 148 7.46 -22.96 8.20
C SER A 148 6.24 -22.80 9.13
N GLN A 149 6.40 -23.21 10.39
CA GLN A 149 5.43 -22.94 11.44
C GLN A 149 5.34 -21.43 11.70
N ILE A 150 4.17 -20.87 11.50
CA ILE A 150 3.94 -19.43 11.69
C ILE A 150 3.52 -19.20 13.13
N ASN A 151 4.41 -18.60 13.89
CA ASN A 151 4.26 -18.30 15.30
C ASN A 151 4.78 -16.88 15.62
N LYS A 152 4.68 -16.45 16.87
CA LYS A 152 5.15 -15.14 17.32
C LYS A 152 6.65 -14.92 17.11
N GLU A 153 7.44 -15.99 17.23
CA GLU A 153 8.90 -15.98 17.02
C GLU A 153 9.21 -15.67 15.55
N ALA A 154 8.54 -16.32 14.61
CA ALA A 154 8.69 -16.06 13.18
C ALA A 154 8.36 -14.60 12.83
N ILE A 155 7.34 -14.00 13.44
CA ILE A 155 7.01 -12.59 13.23
C ILE A 155 8.08 -11.66 13.81
N THR A 156 8.64 -12.00 14.97
CA THR A 156 9.73 -11.24 15.59
C THR A 156 10.98 -11.25 14.71
N GLU A 157 11.41 -12.43 14.24
CA GLU A 157 12.56 -12.59 13.37
C GLU A 157 12.34 -11.97 11.98
N PHE A 158 11.12 -12.01 11.47
CA PHE A 158 10.77 -11.28 10.23
C PHE A 158 11.08 -9.79 10.32
N GLY A 159 10.82 -9.16 11.47
CA GLY A 159 11.20 -7.75 11.70
C GLY A 159 12.70 -7.54 11.56
N LYS A 160 13.53 -8.40 12.15
CA LYS A 160 15.01 -8.35 12.04
C LYS A 160 15.47 -8.60 10.60
N TYR A 161 14.88 -9.58 9.92
CA TYR A 161 15.14 -9.86 8.51
C TYR A 161 14.90 -8.62 7.63
N LEU A 162 13.80 -7.89 7.84
CA LEU A 162 13.51 -6.68 7.08
C LEU A 162 14.57 -5.59 7.31
N ILE A 163 15.08 -5.45 8.54
CA ILE A 163 16.18 -4.52 8.85
C ILE A 163 17.45 -4.94 8.11
N SER A 164 17.81 -6.23 8.13
CA SER A 164 18.99 -6.74 7.41
C SER A 164 18.89 -6.53 5.89
N LYS A 165 17.66 -6.47 5.34
CA LYS A 165 17.38 -6.08 3.94
C LYS A 165 17.34 -4.55 3.72
N GLY A 166 17.80 -3.75 4.67
CA GLY A 166 17.89 -2.29 4.57
C GLY A 166 16.56 -1.54 4.74
N LYS A 167 15.51 -2.18 5.24
CA LYS A 167 14.25 -1.47 5.52
C LYS A 167 14.38 -0.61 6.78
N ALA A 168 13.71 0.55 6.77
CA ALA A 168 13.62 1.37 7.98
C ALA A 168 12.84 0.65 9.09
N TYR A 169 13.20 0.87 10.35
CA TYR A 169 12.53 0.29 11.53
C TYR A 169 11.00 0.51 11.52
N SER A 170 10.56 1.72 11.17
CA SER A 170 9.12 2.04 11.05
C SER A 170 8.44 1.20 9.97
N THR A 171 9.10 0.97 8.84
CA THR A 171 8.58 0.15 7.75
C THR A 171 8.53 -1.32 8.15
N ALA A 172 9.60 -1.84 8.75
CA ALA A 172 9.67 -3.21 9.23
C ALA A 172 8.60 -3.50 10.28
N GLY A 173 8.45 -2.63 11.28
CA GLY A 173 7.42 -2.74 12.31
C GLY A 173 5.99 -2.64 11.75
N ASN A 174 5.77 -1.82 10.71
CA ASN A 174 4.48 -1.78 10.04
C ASN A 174 4.18 -3.07 9.27
N TYR A 175 5.18 -3.67 8.61
CA TYR A 175 4.97 -4.94 7.92
C TYR A 175 4.70 -6.10 8.89
N GLN A 176 5.32 -6.11 10.08
CA GLN A 176 4.95 -7.05 11.14
C GLN A 176 3.46 -6.90 11.53
N ILE A 177 3.00 -5.66 11.77
CA ILE A 177 1.58 -5.39 12.09
C ILE A 177 0.66 -5.87 10.96
N LEU A 178 1.00 -5.59 9.70
CA LEU A 178 0.18 -5.99 8.55
C LEU A 178 0.08 -7.51 8.42
N ILE A 179 1.17 -8.24 8.64
CA ILE A 179 1.16 -9.71 8.63
C ILE A 179 0.33 -10.25 9.79
N CYS A 180 0.50 -9.74 11.01
CA CYS A 180 -0.32 -10.15 12.16
C CYS A 180 -1.81 -9.92 11.90
N PHE A 181 -2.16 -8.75 11.36
CA PHE A 181 -3.54 -8.44 10.98
C PHE A 181 -4.10 -9.43 9.95
N LEU A 182 -3.34 -9.76 8.90
CA LEU A 182 -3.78 -10.70 7.89
C LEU A 182 -3.89 -12.13 8.43
N LEU A 183 -2.95 -12.57 9.28
CA LEU A 183 -2.98 -13.88 9.93
C LEU A 183 -4.18 -14.00 10.86
N SER A 184 -4.53 -12.96 11.60
CA SER A 184 -5.73 -12.96 12.44
C SER A 184 -7.03 -13.16 11.65
N LYS A 185 -7.08 -12.70 10.39
CA LYS A 185 -8.24 -12.89 9.51
C LYS A 185 -8.44 -14.34 9.07
N VAL A 186 -7.41 -15.16 9.17
CA VAL A 186 -7.47 -16.62 8.87
C VAL A 186 -7.37 -17.47 10.15
N GLY A 187 -7.57 -16.87 11.32
CA GLY A 187 -7.64 -17.57 12.60
C GLY A 187 -6.27 -17.94 13.21
N ILE A 188 -5.16 -17.38 12.70
CA ILE A 188 -3.83 -17.61 13.27
C ILE A 188 -3.47 -16.47 14.21
N SER A 189 -3.32 -16.80 15.50
CA SER A 189 -2.86 -15.84 16.52
C SER A 189 -1.34 -15.69 16.48
N THR A 190 -0.90 -14.44 16.56
CA THR A 190 0.52 -14.05 16.70
C THR A 190 0.75 -13.23 17.96
N GLU A 191 -0.14 -13.34 18.93
CA GLU A 191 -0.07 -12.59 20.18
C GLU A 191 1.26 -12.82 20.89
N GLY A 192 1.82 -11.75 21.48
CA GLY A 192 3.11 -11.81 22.18
C GLY A 192 4.36 -11.70 21.27
N TYR A 193 4.22 -11.41 19.96
CA TYR A 193 5.39 -11.11 19.14
C TYR A 193 6.04 -9.79 19.56
N THR A 194 7.37 -9.67 19.35
CA THR A 194 8.10 -8.44 19.61
C THR A 194 8.17 -7.59 18.33
N LYS A 195 7.47 -6.46 18.36
CA LYS A 195 7.57 -5.47 17.27
C LYS A 195 8.94 -4.85 17.26
N ILE A 196 9.60 -4.86 16.09
CA ILE A 196 10.87 -4.16 15.92
C ILE A 196 10.71 -2.66 16.14
N LYS A 197 11.58 -2.09 16.94
CA LYS A 197 11.56 -0.64 17.29
C LYS A 197 12.90 -0.01 16.94
N ASP A 198 12.85 1.25 16.57
CA ASP A 198 14.03 2.10 16.44
C ASP A 198 14.48 2.49 17.85
N SER A 199 15.70 2.17 18.20
CA SER A 199 16.29 2.52 19.50
C SER A 199 16.62 4.02 19.65
N ARG A 200 16.66 4.76 18.52
CA ARG A 200 16.93 6.20 18.54
C ARG A 200 15.80 6.96 19.21
N SER A 201 16.14 8.06 19.88
CA SER A 201 15.15 8.96 20.49
C SER A 201 14.20 9.55 19.44
N ILE A 202 13.02 10.00 19.89
CA ILE A 202 12.06 10.69 19.02
C ILE A 202 12.69 11.96 18.42
N THR A 203 13.49 12.66 19.22
CA THR A 203 14.18 13.90 18.80
C THR A 203 15.17 13.63 17.68
N GLU A 204 16.00 12.59 17.79
CA GLU A 204 16.97 12.21 16.74
C GLU A 204 16.29 11.79 15.43
N ARG A 205 15.13 11.15 15.51
CA ARG A 205 14.34 10.77 14.32
C ARG A 205 13.71 11.95 13.59
N LYS A 206 13.40 13.05 14.31
CA LYS A 206 12.68 14.22 13.78
C LYS A 206 13.57 15.31 13.19
N GLN A 207 14.86 15.30 13.48
CA GLN A 207 15.80 16.33 12.99
C GLN A 207 15.81 16.53 11.46
N LYS A 208 15.25 15.56 10.70
CA LYS A 208 15.13 15.63 9.24
C LYS A 208 13.87 16.38 8.74
N GLN A 209 12.93 16.71 9.62
CA GLN A 209 11.73 17.45 9.25
C GLN A 209 12.05 18.94 9.18
N VAL A 210 11.72 19.56 8.05
CA VAL A 210 11.98 20.99 7.84
C VAL A 210 10.69 21.77 7.70
N THR A 211 10.67 22.96 8.28
CA THR A 211 9.63 23.98 8.16
C THR A 211 10.18 25.16 7.39
N LEU A 212 9.34 25.82 6.59
CA LEU A 212 9.67 27.03 5.85
C LEU A 212 9.21 28.25 6.66
N THR A 213 10.06 29.25 6.76
CA THR A 213 9.69 30.54 7.34
C THR A 213 8.76 31.31 6.40
N LYS A 214 8.18 32.41 6.89
CA LYS A 214 7.34 33.29 6.04
C LYS A 214 8.15 33.88 4.88
N GLU A 215 9.39 34.28 5.12
CA GLU A 215 10.32 34.83 4.14
C GLU A 215 10.68 33.81 3.07
N GLU A 216 10.95 32.56 3.46
CA GLU A 216 11.21 31.47 2.51
C GLU A 216 9.99 31.13 1.65
N ILE A 217 8.78 31.20 2.21
CA ILE A 217 7.53 31.02 1.45
C ILE A 217 7.34 32.19 0.47
N GLN A 218 7.63 33.43 0.88
CA GLN A 218 7.61 34.60 0.00
C GLN A 218 8.63 34.50 -1.14
N SER A 219 9.85 34.00 -0.85
CA SER A 219 10.88 33.76 -1.89
C SER A 219 10.41 32.74 -2.93
N LEU A 220 9.68 31.68 -2.51
CA LEU A 220 9.06 30.74 -3.46
C LEU A 220 7.96 31.40 -4.29
N GLU A 221 7.15 32.25 -3.68
CA GLU A 221 6.08 32.97 -4.35
C GLU A 221 6.62 33.94 -5.40
N ALA A 222 7.74 34.59 -5.12
CA ALA A 222 8.40 35.57 -6.00
C ALA A 222 9.03 34.97 -7.25
N LEU A 223 9.16 33.64 -7.35
CA LEU A 223 9.72 33.02 -8.54
C LEU A 223 8.86 33.29 -9.78
N THR A 224 9.46 33.83 -10.83
CA THR A 224 8.86 34.06 -12.16
C THR A 224 9.45 33.10 -13.19
N ASP A 225 8.92 33.12 -14.40
CA ASP A 225 9.45 32.40 -15.58
C ASP A 225 9.66 30.90 -15.38
N LEU A 226 8.75 30.29 -14.60
CA LEU A 226 8.76 28.87 -14.32
C LEU A 226 8.08 28.07 -15.45
N PRO A 227 8.64 26.91 -15.83
CA PRO A 227 7.94 25.97 -16.69
C PRO A 227 6.54 25.65 -16.13
N TYR A 228 5.63 25.30 -17.02
CA TYR A 228 4.20 25.12 -16.69
C TYR A 228 3.95 24.22 -15.46
N ARG A 229 4.53 23.00 -15.44
CA ARG A 229 4.31 22.06 -14.34
C ARG A 229 4.98 22.48 -13.03
N GLU A 230 6.13 23.14 -13.10
CA GLU A 230 6.84 23.71 -11.95
C GLU A 230 6.05 24.84 -11.32
N ARG A 231 5.48 25.73 -12.14
CA ARG A 231 4.59 26.82 -11.68
C ARG A 231 3.37 26.26 -10.93
N ILE A 232 2.69 25.25 -11.49
CA ILE A 232 1.55 24.63 -10.84
C ILE A 232 1.97 23.93 -9.53
N THR A 233 3.10 23.23 -9.53
CA THR A 233 3.64 22.58 -8.31
C THR A 233 3.92 23.62 -7.22
N ARG A 234 4.51 24.76 -7.55
CA ARG A 234 4.72 25.91 -6.65
C ARG A 234 3.39 26.41 -6.11
N ASP A 235 2.44 26.69 -6.98
CA ASP A 235 1.14 27.28 -6.63
C ASP A 235 0.33 26.34 -5.70
N ILE A 236 0.36 25.03 -5.94
CA ILE A 236 -0.21 24.03 -5.04
C ILE A 236 0.48 24.07 -3.67
N PHE A 237 1.82 24.10 -3.64
CA PHE A 237 2.57 24.11 -2.38
C PHE A 237 2.32 25.37 -1.57
N LEU A 238 2.20 26.54 -2.21
CA LEU A 238 1.85 27.79 -1.55
C LEU A 238 0.45 27.72 -0.93
N LEU A 239 -0.53 27.16 -1.65
CA LEU A 239 -1.88 26.95 -1.12
C LEU A 239 -1.88 25.90 0.03
N GLN A 240 -0.98 24.92 0.02
CA GLN A 240 -0.79 24.03 1.17
C GLN A 240 -0.20 24.76 2.38
N CYS A 241 0.76 25.67 2.15
CA CYS A 241 1.38 26.45 3.23
C CYS A 241 0.39 27.42 3.90
N SER A 242 -0.61 27.91 3.18
CA SER A 242 -1.64 28.80 3.73
C SER A 242 -2.81 28.07 4.39
N THR A 243 -3.14 26.86 3.95
CA THR A 243 -4.30 26.09 4.42
C THR A 243 -3.95 24.97 5.40
N GLY A 244 -2.68 24.56 5.48
CA GLY A 244 -2.22 23.46 6.31
C GLY A 244 -2.70 22.08 5.87
N GLN A 245 -3.31 21.93 4.68
CA GLN A 245 -3.89 20.67 4.26
C GLN A 245 -2.86 19.70 3.67
N ARG A 246 -3.19 18.40 3.69
CA ARG A 246 -2.38 17.38 3.02
C ARG A 246 -2.52 17.51 1.51
N LEU A 247 -1.48 17.12 0.76
CA LEU A 247 -1.53 17.11 -0.71
C LEU A 247 -2.73 16.30 -1.24
N SER A 248 -3.08 15.20 -0.57
CA SER A 248 -4.24 14.37 -0.88
C SER A 248 -5.60 15.04 -0.70
N ASP A 249 -5.67 16.14 0.03
CA ASP A 249 -6.91 16.87 0.29
C ASP A 249 -7.00 18.19 -0.50
N MET A 250 -5.94 18.54 -1.26
CA MET A 250 -5.89 19.79 -2.05
C MET A 250 -6.88 19.78 -3.21
N ASP A 251 -7.21 18.62 -3.76
CA ASP A 251 -8.25 18.48 -4.78
C ASP A 251 -9.59 19.06 -4.31
N LYS A 252 -9.95 18.87 -3.04
CA LYS A 252 -11.20 19.39 -2.47
C LYS A 252 -11.25 20.92 -2.48
N ILE A 253 -10.14 21.55 -2.10
CA ILE A 253 -10.03 23.01 -2.10
C ILE A 253 -10.00 23.56 -3.53
N ILE A 254 -9.19 22.97 -4.40
CA ILE A 254 -8.99 23.42 -5.77
C ILE A 254 -10.26 23.24 -6.60
N LEU A 255 -10.94 22.10 -6.48
CA LEU A 255 -12.15 21.80 -7.27
C LEU A 255 -13.41 22.42 -6.68
N GLY A 256 -13.38 22.88 -5.41
CA GLY A 256 -14.52 23.44 -4.72
C GLY A 256 -15.44 22.40 -4.07
N ASN A 257 -14.90 21.22 -3.74
CA ASN A 257 -15.63 20.12 -3.09
C ASN A 257 -15.65 20.31 -1.57
N TYR A 258 -16.23 21.41 -1.11
CA TYR A 258 -16.34 21.79 0.30
C TYR A 258 -17.64 22.56 0.55
N GLU A 259 -18.04 22.62 1.80
CA GLU A 259 -19.12 23.47 2.30
C GLU A 259 -18.55 24.84 2.72
N VAL A 260 -19.25 25.93 2.42
CA VAL A 260 -18.94 27.26 2.94
C VAL A 260 -19.80 27.49 4.19
N LEU A 261 -19.17 27.62 5.35
CA LEU A 261 -19.85 27.78 6.63
C LEU A 261 -20.10 29.27 6.94
N LYS A 262 -19.11 30.10 6.61
CA LYS A 262 -19.16 31.54 6.88
C LYS A 262 -18.32 32.26 5.84
N GLU A 263 -18.81 33.43 5.46
CA GLU A 263 -18.09 34.36 4.59
C GLU A 263 -18.21 35.78 5.19
N GLU A 264 -17.07 36.35 5.51
CA GLU A 264 -17.00 37.74 6.02
C GLU A 264 -15.88 38.49 5.32
N LYS A 265 -16.20 39.61 4.70
CA LYS A 265 -15.24 40.45 3.96
C LYS A 265 -14.46 39.63 2.94
N ASP A 266 -13.18 39.37 3.23
CA ASP A 266 -12.23 38.72 2.34
C ASP A 266 -11.87 37.28 2.75
N ILE A 267 -12.54 36.75 3.79
CA ILE A 267 -12.26 35.43 4.36
C ILE A 267 -13.50 34.55 4.26
N LYS A 268 -13.31 33.33 3.75
CA LYS A 268 -14.32 32.24 3.81
C LYS A 268 -13.85 31.19 4.75
N VAL A 269 -14.72 30.68 5.59
CA VAL A 269 -14.47 29.44 6.35
C VAL A 269 -15.08 28.28 5.57
N ILE A 270 -14.24 27.42 5.06
CA ILE A 270 -14.66 26.23 4.33
C ILE A 270 -14.51 24.98 5.20
N SER A 271 -15.31 23.96 4.92
CA SER A 271 -15.31 22.72 5.67
C SER A 271 -15.48 21.51 4.77
N PHE A 272 -14.74 20.44 5.09
CA PHE A 272 -14.88 19.12 4.48
C PHE A 272 -14.28 18.01 5.39
N HIS A 273 -14.58 16.75 5.11
CA HIS A 273 -13.92 15.62 5.78
C HIS A 273 -12.61 15.31 5.08
N ASN A 274 -11.49 15.29 5.80
CA ASN A 274 -10.20 14.94 5.22
C ASN A 274 -10.14 13.46 4.80
N GLN A 275 -9.30 13.14 3.82
CA GLN A 275 -9.27 11.81 3.22
C GLN A 275 -8.71 10.74 4.16
N LYS A 276 -7.70 11.09 4.98
CA LYS A 276 -6.95 10.12 5.79
C LYS A 276 -7.63 9.76 7.10
N THR A 277 -8.04 10.75 7.89
CA THR A 277 -8.61 10.54 9.24
C THR A 277 -10.12 10.60 9.28
N LYS A 278 -10.75 11.09 8.20
CA LYS A 278 -12.18 11.36 8.10
C LYS A 278 -12.67 12.45 9.06
N GLU A 279 -11.74 13.13 9.73
CA GLU A 279 -12.07 14.29 10.56
C GLU A 279 -12.58 15.44 9.72
N ARG A 280 -13.54 16.18 10.26
CA ARG A 280 -14.04 17.41 9.66
C ARG A 280 -13.05 18.53 9.95
N VAL A 281 -12.67 19.28 8.92
CA VAL A 281 -11.74 20.42 9.03
C VAL A 281 -12.46 21.73 8.76
N TYR A 282 -11.96 22.81 9.39
CA TYR A 282 -12.52 24.16 9.31
C TYR A 282 -11.40 25.12 8.91
N ILE A 283 -11.36 25.51 7.65
CA ILE A 283 -10.20 26.17 7.05
C ILE A 283 -10.60 27.60 6.67
N PRO A 284 -10.00 28.63 7.29
CA PRO A 284 -10.14 29.99 6.82
C PRO A 284 -9.30 30.18 5.54
N ILE A 285 -9.91 30.58 4.45
CA ILE A 285 -9.25 30.92 3.19
C ILE A 285 -9.49 32.38 2.84
N ASN A 286 -8.42 33.15 2.63
CA ASN A 286 -8.47 34.54 2.26
C ASN A 286 -8.66 34.70 0.74
N LYS A 287 -8.88 35.95 0.28
CA LYS A 287 -9.09 36.28 -1.14
C LYS A 287 -7.97 35.81 -2.06
N LYS A 288 -6.71 35.91 -1.59
CA LYS A 288 -5.52 35.45 -2.33
C LYS A 288 -5.56 33.95 -2.56
N ASP A 289 -5.85 33.18 -1.52
CA ASP A 289 -5.94 31.71 -1.58
C ASP A 289 -7.13 31.26 -2.45
N GLN A 290 -8.27 31.98 -2.37
CA GLN A 290 -9.43 31.72 -3.23
C GLN A 290 -9.09 31.95 -4.71
N ALA A 291 -8.41 33.05 -5.03
CA ALA A 291 -7.97 33.36 -6.40
C ALA A 291 -6.96 32.32 -6.90
N LEU A 292 -6.04 31.88 -6.04
CA LEU A 292 -5.06 30.85 -6.36
C LEU A 292 -5.73 29.50 -6.62
N ALA A 293 -6.67 29.09 -5.79
CA ALA A 293 -7.44 27.86 -5.99
C ALA A 293 -8.22 27.89 -7.31
N LEU A 294 -8.87 29.03 -7.63
CA LEU A 294 -9.61 29.20 -8.88
C LEU A 294 -8.67 29.15 -10.11
N LYS A 295 -7.47 29.73 -10.02
CA LYS A 295 -6.44 29.65 -11.07
C LYS A 295 -6.00 28.21 -11.28
N LEU A 296 -5.77 27.44 -10.22
CA LEU A 296 -5.40 26.04 -10.25
C LEU A 296 -6.52 25.17 -10.84
N LYS A 297 -7.78 25.42 -10.49
CA LYS A 297 -8.95 24.70 -11.01
C LYS A 297 -9.04 24.72 -12.54
N LYS A 298 -8.58 25.80 -13.18
CA LYS A 298 -8.59 25.97 -14.63
C LYS A 298 -7.49 25.17 -15.35
N GLN A 299 -6.57 24.53 -14.63
CA GLN A 299 -5.50 23.75 -15.23
C GLN A 299 -5.98 22.34 -15.60
N ARG A 300 -5.78 21.93 -16.86
CA ARG A 300 -6.29 20.66 -17.40
C ARG A 300 -5.75 19.42 -16.70
N ASP A 301 -4.49 19.45 -16.29
CA ASP A 301 -3.75 18.31 -15.71
C ASP A 301 -3.57 18.44 -14.18
N ILE A 302 -4.40 19.24 -13.50
CA ILE A 302 -4.26 19.48 -12.06
C ILE A 302 -4.28 18.20 -11.23
N LEU A 303 -5.17 17.27 -11.51
CA LEU A 303 -5.26 16.00 -10.78
C LEU A 303 -4.06 15.09 -11.06
N GLU A 304 -3.51 15.13 -12.26
CA GLU A 304 -2.28 14.40 -12.60
C GLU A 304 -1.09 14.96 -11.81
N ILE A 305 -0.98 16.27 -11.71
CA ILE A 305 0.12 16.93 -10.97
C ILE A 305 0.00 16.66 -9.48
N LEU A 306 -1.20 16.72 -8.89
CA LEU A 306 -1.46 16.40 -7.48
C LEU A 306 -1.03 14.96 -7.13
N ASN A 307 -1.24 14.02 -8.04
CA ASN A 307 -0.91 12.61 -7.85
C ASN A 307 0.49 12.22 -8.39
N SER A 308 1.27 13.18 -8.88
CA SER A 308 2.56 12.92 -9.50
C SER A 308 3.62 12.47 -8.50
N SER A 309 4.28 11.36 -8.80
CA SER A 309 5.45 10.89 -8.04
C SER A 309 6.64 11.88 -8.09
N THR A 310 6.66 12.78 -9.09
CA THR A 310 7.72 13.79 -9.27
C THR A 310 7.41 15.11 -8.54
N PHE A 311 6.27 15.25 -7.86
CA PHE A 311 5.89 16.48 -7.15
C PHE A 311 7.00 16.97 -6.22
N ASN A 312 7.47 16.10 -5.32
CA ASN A 312 8.52 16.47 -4.36
C ASN A 312 9.87 16.76 -5.04
N TYR A 313 10.18 16.12 -6.14
CA TYR A 313 11.40 16.41 -6.91
C TYR A 313 11.35 17.83 -7.48
N LYS A 314 10.23 18.21 -8.11
CA LYS A 314 10.05 19.57 -8.66
C LYS A 314 10.05 20.60 -7.54
N LEU A 315 9.39 20.31 -6.42
CA LEU A 315 9.35 21.19 -5.26
C LEU A 315 10.76 21.50 -4.74
N ARG A 316 11.63 20.49 -4.61
CA ARG A 316 13.04 20.71 -4.19
C ARG A 316 13.80 21.60 -5.14
N LYS A 317 13.61 21.42 -6.46
CA LYS A 317 14.20 22.33 -7.46
C LYS A 317 13.72 23.75 -7.26
N LEU A 318 12.44 23.97 -7.04
CA LEU A 318 11.86 25.29 -6.79
C LEU A 318 12.42 25.92 -5.50
N CYS A 319 12.54 25.14 -4.43
CA CYS A 319 13.15 25.60 -3.18
C CYS A 319 14.62 26.01 -3.38
N LYS A 320 15.38 25.27 -4.20
CA LYS A 320 16.74 25.61 -4.54
C LYS A 320 16.82 26.92 -5.35
N LEU A 321 15.94 27.10 -6.33
CA LEU A 321 15.82 28.34 -7.12
C LEU A 321 15.43 29.53 -6.25
N ALA A 322 14.60 29.33 -5.23
CA ALA A 322 14.19 30.35 -4.26
C ALA A 322 15.28 30.66 -3.19
N GLY A 323 16.47 30.06 -3.28
CA GLY A 323 17.57 30.30 -2.34
C GLY A 323 17.36 29.64 -0.95
N ILE A 324 16.46 28.65 -0.83
CA ILE A 324 16.21 27.94 0.45
C ILE A 324 17.27 26.86 0.65
N ILE A 325 18.51 27.27 0.89
CA ILE A 325 19.69 26.40 0.93
C ILE A 325 20.40 26.37 2.30
N SER A 326 19.80 26.95 3.33
CA SER A 326 20.39 26.92 4.68
C SER A 326 20.75 25.48 5.08
N PRO A 327 21.89 25.24 5.75
CA PRO A 327 22.32 23.91 6.14
C PRO A 327 21.42 23.33 7.24
N VAL A 328 21.01 22.08 7.08
CA VAL A 328 20.27 21.33 8.09
C VAL A 328 21.07 20.09 8.45
N THR A 329 21.47 19.99 9.71
CA THR A 329 22.23 18.86 10.25
C THR A 329 21.30 17.92 11.01
N TYR A 330 21.37 16.63 10.71
CA TYR A 330 20.61 15.58 11.39
C TYR A 330 21.42 14.29 11.48
N LYS A 331 21.00 13.37 12.37
CA LYS A 331 21.60 12.03 12.45
C LYS A 331 20.93 11.07 11.48
N ASP A 332 21.71 10.35 10.69
CA ASP A 332 21.22 9.27 9.83
C ASP A 332 20.77 8.04 10.65
N LYS A 333 20.48 6.94 9.96
CA LYS A 333 20.05 5.69 10.60
C LYS A 333 21.17 5.03 11.40
N GLU A 334 22.39 5.26 11.01
CA GLU A 334 23.63 4.75 11.60
C GLU A 334 24.16 5.64 12.75
N GLY A 335 23.52 6.82 12.96
CA GLY A 335 23.91 7.80 13.99
C GLY A 335 24.94 8.83 13.53
N ASN A 336 25.35 8.82 12.25
CA ASN A 336 26.29 9.79 11.70
C ASN A 336 25.61 11.14 11.49
N LEU A 337 26.34 12.23 11.72
CA LEU A 337 25.88 13.58 11.42
C LEU A 337 25.95 13.83 9.90
N ILE A 338 24.81 14.11 9.31
CA ILE A 338 24.67 14.49 7.90
C ILE A 338 24.15 15.90 7.82
N THR A 339 24.79 16.73 7.01
CA THR A 339 24.36 18.10 6.71
C THR A 339 23.95 18.18 5.24
N LEU A 340 22.71 18.61 5.00
CA LEU A 340 22.15 18.83 3.67
C LEU A 340 21.57 20.23 3.54
N PRO A 341 21.53 20.80 2.32
CA PRO A 341 20.76 22.00 2.08
C PRO A 341 19.27 21.78 2.40
N LYS A 342 18.62 22.76 3.00
CA LYS A 342 17.21 22.67 3.42
C LYS A 342 16.29 22.28 2.27
N CYS A 343 16.53 22.78 1.05
CA CYS A 343 15.75 22.44 -0.15
C CYS A 343 15.70 20.93 -0.43
N ASP A 344 16.77 20.17 -0.12
CA ASP A 344 16.82 18.72 -0.38
C ASP A 344 15.93 17.90 0.58
N LEU A 345 15.55 18.51 1.71
CA LEU A 345 14.70 17.90 2.73
C LEU A 345 13.22 18.30 2.58
N VAL A 346 12.92 19.32 1.77
CA VAL A 346 11.54 19.78 1.55
C VAL A 346 10.73 18.76 0.76
N HIS A 347 9.51 18.55 1.21
CA HIS A 347 8.50 17.73 0.54
C HIS A 347 7.10 18.30 0.79
N SER A 348 6.08 17.79 0.11
CA SER A 348 4.70 18.31 0.23
C SER A 348 4.19 18.42 1.67
N HIS A 349 4.58 17.49 2.55
CA HIS A 349 4.19 17.55 3.95
C HIS A 349 4.89 18.67 4.74
N SER A 350 6.03 19.19 4.24
CA SER A 350 6.71 20.36 4.82
C SER A 350 5.83 21.62 4.81
N ALA A 351 4.92 21.76 3.83
CA ALA A 351 3.94 22.84 3.81
C ALA A 351 3.05 22.84 5.06
N ARG A 352 2.55 21.66 5.43
CA ARG A 352 1.71 21.50 6.63
C ARG A 352 2.51 21.73 7.91
N HIS A 353 3.77 21.29 7.96
CA HIS A 353 4.68 21.59 9.07
C HIS A 353 4.90 23.10 9.19
N SER A 354 5.16 23.78 8.08
CA SER A 354 5.32 25.24 8.02
C SER A 354 4.07 25.98 8.47
N PHE A 355 2.88 25.55 7.99
CA PHE A 355 1.60 26.12 8.44
C PHE A 355 1.46 26.03 9.97
N ILE A 356 1.64 24.84 10.54
CA ILE A 356 1.48 24.61 11.99
C ILE A 356 2.46 25.47 12.78
N THR A 357 3.74 25.45 12.42
CA THR A 357 4.79 26.22 13.13
C THR A 357 4.53 27.73 13.01
N ASN A 358 4.23 28.23 11.81
CA ASN A 358 3.98 29.66 11.57
C ASN A 358 2.68 30.13 12.24
N SER A 359 1.62 29.31 12.27
CA SER A 359 0.36 29.63 12.95
C SER A 359 0.54 29.66 14.46
N PHE A 360 1.26 28.69 15.02
CA PHE A 360 1.58 28.68 16.45
C PHE A 360 2.41 29.91 16.85
N ASN A 361 3.42 30.25 16.04
CA ASN A 361 4.23 31.46 16.24
C ASN A 361 3.43 32.75 16.11
N ALA A 362 2.36 32.75 15.31
CA ALA A 362 1.41 33.84 15.17
C ALA A 362 0.38 33.92 16.31
N GLY A 363 0.35 32.94 17.24
CA GLY A 363 -0.51 32.95 18.42
C GLY A 363 -1.76 32.11 18.34
N LEU A 364 -1.97 31.33 17.31
CA LEU A 364 -3.10 30.38 17.26
C LEU A 364 -2.93 29.32 18.35
N SER A 365 -4.06 28.92 18.95
CA SER A 365 -4.10 27.83 19.91
C SER A 365 -3.83 26.46 19.22
N LYS A 366 -3.42 25.46 20.01
CA LYS A 366 -3.26 24.11 19.49
C LYS A 366 -4.61 23.53 19.02
N GLU A 367 -5.66 23.85 19.72
CA GLU A 367 -7.03 23.46 19.43
C GLU A 367 -7.45 23.99 18.07
N ASP A 368 -7.24 25.29 17.80
CA ASP A 368 -7.55 25.90 16.50
C ASP A 368 -6.75 25.26 15.37
N ILE A 369 -5.44 25.07 15.57
CA ILE A 369 -4.58 24.40 14.60
C ILE A 369 -5.06 22.97 14.34
N THR A 370 -5.53 22.27 15.37
CA THR A 370 -6.06 20.91 15.25
C THR A 370 -7.35 20.89 14.42
N LEU A 371 -8.27 21.84 14.65
CA LEU A 371 -9.50 21.99 13.87
C LEU A 371 -9.21 22.29 12.39
N ILE A 372 -8.25 23.16 12.10
CA ILE A 372 -7.86 23.49 10.73
C ILE A 372 -7.20 22.31 10.04
N THR A 373 -6.29 21.65 10.73
CA THR A 373 -5.46 20.61 10.12
C THR A 373 -6.09 19.20 10.17
N GLY A 374 -7.09 18.96 11.02
CA GLY A 374 -7.74 17.65 11.20
C GLY A 374 -6.79 16.62 11.81
N HIS A 375 -6.05 16.99 12.85
CA HIS A 375 -5.39 16.05 13.74
C HIS A 375 -6.42 15.48 14.72
N THR A 376 -6.26 14.21 15.08
CA THR A 376 -7.17 13.52 16.01
C THR A 376 -6.95 13.91 17.47
N SER A 377 -5.79 14.49 17.79
CA SER A 377 -5.48 15.03 19.12
C SER A 377 -4.41 16.10 19.06
N THR A 378 -4.38 16.97 20.07
CA THR A 378 -3.32 17.96 20.29
C THR A 378 -1.98 17.33 20.64
N ASP A 379 -1.95 16.10 21.20
CA ASP A 379 -0.72 15.34 21.48
C ASP A 379 0.15 15.12 20.24
N MET A 380 -0.50 15.04 19.07
CA MET A 380 0.22 14.93 17.79
C MET A 380 0.99 16.21 17.48
N LEU A 381 0.45 17.37 17.84
CA LEU A 381 1.13 18.65 17.70
C LEU A 381 2.29 18.73 18.70
N ASP A 382 2.08 18.35 19.95
CA ASP A 382 3.11 18.34 21.00
C ASP A 382 4.28 17.43 20.62
N LYS A 383 3.99 16.23 20.16
CA LYS A 383 5.03 15.27 19.76
C LYS A 383 5.82 15.69 18.52
N HIS A 384 5.22 16.45 17.62
CA HIS A 384 5.81 16.70 16.30
C HIS A 384 6.28 18.14 16.07
N TYR A 385 5.79 19.13 16.82
CA TYR A 385 6.00 20.55 16.49
C TYR A 385 6.55 21.41 17.64
N LEU A 386 6.35 21.01 18.90
CA LEU A 386 6.69 21.86 20.04
C LEU A 386 8.18 21.98 20.35
N HIS A 387 9.05 21.13 19.79
CA HIS A 387 10.49 21.27 20.05
C HIS A 387 11.09 22.53 19.38
N GLU A 388 10.53 22.98 18.25
CA GLU A 388 10.93 24.22 17.60
C GLU A 388 10.36 25.47 18.31
N CYS A 389 9.26 25.31 19.05
CA CYS A 389 8.55 26.41 19.68
C CYS A 389 9.08 26.81 21.06
N LYS A 390 9.94 26.01 21.72
CA LYS A 390 10.48 26.35 23.04
C LYS A 390 11.29 27.65 23.04
N THR A 391 12.05 27.90 21.98
CA THR A 391 12.82 29.15 21.79
C THR A 391 11.89 30.35 21.60
N THR A 392 10.80 30.18 20.87
CA THR A 392 9.80 31.23 20.59
C THR A 392 8.99 31.58 21.85
N ILE A 393 8.66 30.57 22.70
CA ILE A 393 7.98 30.82 23.98
C ILE A 393 8.92 31.61 24.91
N SER A 394 10.20 31.25 24.97
CA SER A 394 11.20 32.00 25.76
C SER A 394 11.37 33.43 25.28
N THR A 395 11.36 33.68 23.97
CA THR A 395 11.43 35.03 23.39
C THR A 395 10.16 35.85 23.68
N ARG A 396 8.96 35.24 23.61
CA ARG A 396 7.69 35.89 23.96
C ARG A 396 7.62 36.25 25.44
N LEU A 397 8.06 35.36 26.33
CA LEU A 397 8.15 35.64 27.76
C LEU A 397 9.09 36.80 28.01
N LEU A 398 10.27 36.84 27.37
CA LEU A 398 11.22 37.95 27.50
C LEU A 398 10.60 39.27 27.00
N THR A 399 9.88 39.28 25.86
CA THR A 399 9.21 40.50 25.35
C THR A 399 8.06 40.95 26.24
N SER A 400 7.25 40.02 26.80
CA SER A 400 6.16 40.37 27.69
C SER A 400 6.62 40.94 29.05
N PHE A 401 7.79 40.51 29.54
CA PHE A 401 8.38 41.02 30.78
C PHE A 401 9.27 42.25 30.60
N SER A 402 9.64 42.60 29.36
CA SER A 402 10.42 43.82 29.07
C SER A 402 9.52 45.02 28.73
N THR A 403 8.21 44.87 28.69
CA THR A 403 7.19 45.94 28.46
C THR A 403 6.43 46.31 29.74
N THR A 404 6.80 45.74 30.88
CA THR A 404 6.41 46.17 32.25
C THR A 404 7.54 46.89 32.92
#